data_30214cf24dbb2bfeea2d27dade86d975
#
_entry.id   30214cf24dbb2bfeea2d27dade86d975
#
_cell.length_a   1.000
_cell.length_b   1.000
_cell.length_c   1.000
_cell.angle_alpha   90.00
_cell.angle_beta   90.00
_cell.angle_gamma   90.00
#
_symmetry.space_group_name_H-M   'P 1'
#
loop_
_entity.id
_entity.type
_entity.pdbx_description
1 polymer ?
#
loop_
_entity_poly.entity_id
_entity_poly.type
_entity_poly.pdbx_seq_one_letter_code
_entity_poly.pdbx_strand_id
1 'polypeptide(L)'
;TTMPGMLWGKILRSPYPHATIKSINTKKAESLPGVHAVATHDDSVDFPIDTPVILGIQDMRWMARNVLAKEKVLFHGHPIAAVAAKTEEIAQKACELIEVDYEVHDWAIEINDSIKDDAPILHDFIKFDGKPSNIAGTLEHKKGDIDKGFEEADVIIEKDFETAAVHQGYLENHACLVSVAPDDKTVIWSSSQGQFMVRAMTSFITGIPQSNIRAIPAEIGGGFGGKTIVYLEPVAAILSKKSGRPVKMMMTREEVMRASGPTSASKSTVKIGATKDGKIIAAKGVFYLQAGAFPGSPIR
;
A
#
# COMPACT_ATOMS: atom_id res chain seq x y z
N THR A 1 -21.28 7.73 10.03
CA THR A 1 -21.63 9.00 9.37
C THR A 1 -22.39 8.71 8.08
N THR A 2 -23.44 9.49 7.80
CA THR A 2 -24.26 9.44 6.57
C THR A 2 -24.52 10.84 6.07
N MET A 3 -24.75 11.01 4.76
CA MET A 3 -25.15 12.26 4.13
C MET A 3 -26.35 12.03 3.21
N PRO A 4 -27.26 13.01 3.07
CA PRO A 4 -28.36 12.92 2.11
C PRO A 4 -27.82 12.69 0.70
N GLY A 5 -28.46 11.77 -0.03
CA GLY A 5 -28.08 11.48 -1.41
C GLY A 5 -26.74 10.79 -1.61
N MET A 6 -26.07 10.32 -0.56
CA MET A 6 -24.80 9.59 -0.69
C MET A 6 -24.94 8.31 -1.53
N LEU A 7 -23.84 7.95 -2.16
CA LEU A 7 -23.66 6.69 -2.87
C LEU A 7 -22.80 5.73 -2.05
N TRP A 8 -22.88 4.45 -2.38
CA TRP A 8 -22.02 3.41 -1.87
C TRP A 8 -20.94 3.08 -2.88
N GLY A 9 -19.69 3.06 -2.40
CA GLY A 9 -18.55 2.71 -3.23
C GLY A 9 -18.04 1.30 -2.94
N LYS A 10 -17.66 0.57 -4.00
CA LYS A 10 -16.99 -0.74 -3.95
C LYS A 10 -15.80 -0.75 -4.88
N ILE A 11 -14.84 -1.64 -4.57
CA ILE A 11 -13.61 -1.79 -5.34
C ILE A 11 -13.57 -3.19 -5.94
N LEU A 12 -13.31 -3.26 -7.25
CA LEU A 12 -12.87 -4.49 -7.89
C LEU A 12 -11.40 -4.73 -7.55
N ARG A 13 -11.11 -5.92 -7.04
CA ARG A 13 -9.75 -6.30 -6.64
C ARG A 13 -9.22 -7.46 -7.47
N SER A 14 -7.91 -7.46 -7.68
CA SER A 14 -7.24 -8.54 -8.42
C SER A 14 -7.33 -9.87 -7.69
N PRO A 15 -7.64 -10.97 -8.42
CA PRO A 15 -7.51 -12.33 -7.91
C PRO A 15 -6.07 -12.88 -8.02
N TYR A 16 -5.16 -12.13 -8.64
CA TYR A 16 -3.78 -12.57 -8.89
C TYR A 16 -2.78 -11.80 -8.03
N PRO A 17 -1.69 -12.45 -7.58
CA PRO A 17 -0.64 -11.78 -6.83
C PRO A 17 0.32 -10.96 -7.71
N HIS A 18 0.51 -11.36 -8.98
CA HIS A 18 1.36 -10.66 -9.93
C HIS A 18 0.83 -10.86 -11.36
N ALA A 19 0.48 -9.78 -12.02
CA ALA A 19 -0.01 -9.81 -13.40
C ALA A 19 0.18 -8.44 -14.08
N THR A 20 0.32 -8.45 -15.40
CA THR A 20 0.15 -7.24 -16.23
C THR A 20 -1.34 -7.06 -16.53
N ILE A 21 -1.85 -5.84 -16.40
CA ILE A 21 -3.19 -5.45 -16.83
C ILE A 21 -3.12 -5.03 -18.29
N LYS A 22 -3.70 -5.84 -19.18
CA LYS A 22 -3.76 -5.54 -20.63
C LYS A 22 -4.87 -4.58 -20.98
N SER A 23 -6.02 -4.75 -20.34
CA SER A 23 -7.16 -3.85 -20.53
C SER A 23 -8.15 -3.95 -19.37
N ILE A 24 -8.91 -2.88 -19.16
CA ILE A 24 -10.05 -2.80 -18.23
C ILE A 24 -11.25 -2.29 -19.01
N ASN A 25 -12.32 -3.08 -19.09
CA ASN A 25 -13.58 -2.70 -19.76
C ASN A 25 -14.66 -2.47 -18.73
N THR A 26 -15.04 -1.21 -18.53
CA THR A 26 -16.03 -0.77 -17.53
C THR A 26 -17.43 -0.59 -18.07
N LYS A 27 -17.66 -0.70 -19.40
CA LYS A 27 -18.89 -0.34 -20.09
C LYS A 27 -20.15 -1.03 -19.55
N LYS A 28 -20.04 -2.34 -19.20
CA LYS A 28 -21.18 -3.07 -18.64
C LYS A 28 -21.54 -2.56 -17.24
N ALA A 29 -20.53 -2.24 -16.42
CA ALA A 29 -20.72 -1.68 -15.10
C ALA A 29 -21.37 -0.28 -15.16
N GLU A 30 -20.87 0.57 -16.05
CA GLU A 30 -21.39 1.94 -16.26
C GLU A 30 -22.86 1.93 -16.72
N SER A 31 -23.26 0.91 -17.49
CA SER A 31 -24.62 0.78 -18.02
C SER A 31 -25.61 0.18 -17.00
N LEU A 32 -25.15 -0.31 -15.85
CA LEU A 32 -26.03 -0.91 -14.86
C LEU A 32 -26.88 0.15 -14.16
N PRO A 33 -28.23 0.02 -14.18
CA PRO A 33 -29.11 0.98 -13.52
C PRO A 33 -28.78 1.16 -12.04
N GLY A 34 -28.60 2.42 -11.63
CA GLY A 34 -28.22 2.77 -10.25
C GLY A 34 -26.73 2.98 -10.03
N VAL A 35 -25.88 2.69 -11.00
CA VAL A 35 -24.48 3.12 -11.04
C VAL A 35 -24.41 4.60 -11.44
N HIS A 36 -23.56 5.37 -10.77
CA HIS A 36 -23.37 6.80 -10.98
C HIS A 36 -21.95 7.19 -11.39
N ALA A 37 -20.96 6.39 -11.02
CA ALA A 37 -19.59 6.60 -11.44
C ALA A 37 -18.80 5.28 -11.39
N VAL A 38 -17.87 5.13 -12.33
CA VAL A 38 -16.82 4.11 -12.33
C VAL A 38 -15.48 4.82 -12.43
N ALA A 39 -14.48 4.33 -11.70
CA ALA A 39 -13.13 4.89 -11.69
C ALA A 39 -12.09 3.80 -11.90
N THR A 40 -11.03 4.16 -12.63
CA THR A 40 -9.80 3.38 -12.80
C THR A 40 -8.60 4.27 -12.46
N HIS A 41 -7.37 3.76 -12.62
CA HIS A 41 -6.17 4.58 -12.43
C HIS A 41 -6.16 5.85 -13.31
N ASP A 42 -6.76 5.82 -14.49
CA ASP A 42 -6.80 6.95 -15.42
C ASP A 42 -7.53 8.19 -14.85
N ASP A 43 -8.32 8.00 -13.81
CA ASP A 43 -9.01 9.08 -13.08
C ASP A 43 -8.14 9.69 -11.95
N SER A 44 -6.94 9.17 -11.72
CA SER A 44 -5.97 9.67 -10.74
C SER A 44 -4.84 10.45 -11.42
N VAL A 45 -4.09 11.22 -10.63
CA VAL A 45 -2.87 11.88 -11.13
C VAL A 45 -1.82 10.81 -11.44
N ASP A 46 -1.32 10.83 -12.68
CA ASP A 46 -0.20 9.99 -13.07
C ASP A 46 1.13 10.66 -12.69
N PHE A 47 1.96 9.94 -11.93
CA PHE A 47 3.27 10.40 -11.53
C PHE A 47 4.34 9.74 -12.43
N PRO A 48 5.14 10.54 -13.19
CA PRO A 48 6.27 10.03 -13.94
C PRO A 48 7.26 9.26 -13.05
N ILE A 49 8.01 8.35 -13.65
CA ILE A 49 8.94 7.47 -12.95
C ILE A 49 10.07 8.22 -12.22
N ASP A 50 10.41 9.40 -12.70
CA ASP A 50 11.43 10.30 -12.17
C ASP A 50 10.88 11.34 -11.18
N THR A 51 9.59 11.26 -10.82
CA THR A 51 8.98 12.15 -9.82
C THR A 51 9.77 12.07 -8.51
N PRO A 52 10.25 13.22 -7.99
CA PRO A 52 10.99 13.24 -6.74
C PRO A 52 10.17 12.68 -5.57
N VAL A 53 10.83 11.95 -4.67
CA VAL A 53 10.22 11.49 -3.42
C VAL A 53 9.95 12.70 -2.52
N ILE A 54 8.70 12.99 -2.25
CA ILE A 54 8.30 14.09 -1.38
C ILE A 54 8.40 13.64 0.06
N LEU A 55 9.01 14.48 0.91
CA LEU A 55 9.18 14.28 2.36
C LEU A 55 10.13 13.13 2.74
N GLY A 56 10.85 12.52 1.81
CA GLY A 56 11.81 11.44 2.08
C GLY A 56 11.18 10.14 2.62
N ILE A 57 9.84 10.05 2.68
CA ILE A 57 9.13 9.00 3.41
C ILE A 57 8.29 8.13 2.47
N GLN A 58 7.70 8.72 1.41
CA GLN A 58 6.84 8.00 0.49
C GLN A 58 7.06 8.42 -0.95
N ASP A 59 7.09 7.45 -1.82
CA ASP A 59 7.05 7.66 -3.25
C ASP A 59 5.60 7.78 -3.72
N MET A 60 5.21 8.96 -4.18
CA MET A 60 3.84 9.23 -4.59
C MET A 60 3.36 8.37 -5.76
N ARG A 61 4.28 7.91 -6.60
CA ARG A 61 3.98 6.95 -7.68
C ARG A 61 3.37 5.67 -7.11
N TRP A 62 3.96 5.17 -6.02
CA TRP A 62 3.48 3.96 -5.34
C TRP A 62 2.13 4.18 -4.68
N MET A 63 1.94 5.34 -4.07
CA MET A 63 0.68 5.65 -3.42
C MET A 63 -0.49 5.64 -4.40
N ALA A 64 -0.35 6.31 -5.54
CA ALA A 64 -1.38 6.34 -6.57
C ALA A 64 -1.66 4.93 -7.13
N ARG A 65 -0.59 4.17 -7.45
CA ARG A 65 -0.71 2.81 -7.99
C ARG A 65 -1.18 1.78 -6.97
N ASN A 66 -0.93 1.98 -5.67
CA ASN A 66 -1.48 1.15 -4.61
C ASN A 66 -2.98 1.37 -4.43
N VAL A 67 -3.44 2.61 -4.63
CA VAL A 67 -4.86 2.97 -4.52
C VAL A 67 -5.68 2.44 -5.70
N LEU A 68 -5.14 2.51 -6.93
CA LEU A 68 -5.69 1.89 -8.14
C LEU A 68 -4.52 1.46 -9.05
N ALA A 69 -4.47 0.18 -9.39
CA ALA A 69 -3.41 -0.39 -10.21
C ALA A 69 -3.45 0.19 -11.63
N LYS A 70 -2.27 0.52 -12.17
CA LYS A 70 -2.12 1.04 -13.53
C LYS A 70 -1.77 -0.07 -14.52
N GLU A 71 -0.48 -0.46 -14.60
CA GLU A 71 -0.02 -1.46 -15.56
C GLU A 71 0.10 -2.86 -14.97
N LYS A 72 0.39 -2.94 -13.67
CA LYS A 72 0.67 -4.21 -12.99
C LYS A 72 -0.15 -4.39 -11.72
N VAL A 73 -0.58 -5.61 -11.52
CA VAL A 73 -1.02 -6.11 -10.21
C VAL A 73 0.21 -6.61 -9.46
N LEU A 74 0.36 -6.22 -8.20
CA LEU A 74 1.55 -6.47 -7.39
C LEU A 74 1.27 -7.27 -6.12
N PHE A 75 0.00 -7.52 -5.79
CA PHE A 75 -0.42 -8.39 -4.69
C PHE A 75 -1.87 -8.85 -4.88
N HIS A 76 -2.21 -9.98 -4.27
CA HIS A 76 -3.58 -10.48 -4.27
C HIS A 76 -4.51 -9.54 -3.48
N GLY A 77 -5.54 -9.05 -4.14
CA GLY A 77 -6.43 -8.02 -3.59
C GLY A 77 -6.08 -6.58 -3.99
N HIS A 78 -5.10 -6.37 -4.89
CA HIS A 78 -4.74 -5.06 -5.42
C HIS A 78 -5.96 -4.39 -6.06
N PRO A 79 -6.32 -3.14 -5.69
CA PRO A 79 -7.44 -2.43 -6.31
C PRO A 79 -7.22 -2.18 -7.79
N ILE A 80 -8.23 -2.46 -8.63
CA ILE A 80 -8.17 -2.30 -10.09
C ILE A 80 -9.09 -1.19 -10.57
N ALA A 81 -10.33 -1.22 -10.13
CA ALA A 81 -11.36 -0.25 -10.48
C ALA A 81 -12.31 -0.08 -9.29
N ALA A 82 -13.10 0.99 -9.32
CA ALA A 82 -14.08 1.26 -8.27
C ALA A 82 -15.40 1.75 -8.87
N VAL A 83 -16.49 1.47 -8.20
CA VAL A 83 -17.84 1.84 -8.62
C VAL A 83 -18.53 2.59 -7.49
N ALA A 84 -19.28 3.65 -7.81
CA ALA A 84 -20.24 4.30 -6.92
C ALA A 84 -21.67 4.09 -7.42
N ALA A 85 -22.53 3.55 -6.57
CA ALA A 85 -23.92 3.24 -6.91
C ALA A 85 -24.89 3.61 -5.78
N LYS A 86 -26.19 3.56 -6.07
CA LYS A 86 -27.28 3.89 -5.12
C LYS A 86 -27.29 3.01 -3.88
N THR A 87 -26.92 1.74 -4.03
CA THR A 87 -26.83 0.77 -2.92
C THR A 87 -25.53 0.00 -3.01
N GLU A 88 -25.15 -0.61 -1.90
CA GLU A 88 -23.95 -1.42 -1.79
C GLU A 88 -23.99 -2.65 -2.71
N GLU A 89 -25.17 -3.29 -2.82
CA GLU A 89 -25.38 -4.46 -3.68
C GLU A 89 -25.24 -4.11 -5.17
N ILE A 90 -25.77 -2.95 -5.60
CA ILE A 90 -25.60 -2.49 -6.99
C ILE A 90 -24.11 -2.20 -7.27
N ALA A 91 -23.40 -1.56 -6.34
CA ALA A 91 -21.97 -1.29 -6.49
C ALA A 91 -21.16 -2.60 -6.60
N GLN A 92 -21.47 -3.59 -5.75
CA GLN A 92 -20.83 -4.91 -5.80
C GLN A 92 -21.10 -5.62 -7.13
N LYS A 93 -22.37 -5.68 -7.56
CA LYS A 93 -22.73 -6.28 -8.85
C LYS A 93 -22.07 -5.58 -10.03
N ALA A 94 -21.94 -4.26 -9.97
CA ALA A 94 -21.26 -3.50 -11.01
C ALA A 94 -19.75 -3.84 -11.07
N CYS A 95 -19.08 -4.01 -9.93
CA CYS A 95 -17.70 -4.48 -9.91
C CYS A 95 -17.53 -5.84 -10.61
N GLU A 96 -18.48 -6.76 -10.44
CA GLU A 96 -18.48 -8.09 -11.08
C GLU A 96 -18.67 -8.04 -12.61
N LEU A 97 -19.21 -6.92 -13.13
CA LEU A 97 -19.40 -6.69 -14.57
C LEU A 97 -18.21 -6.03 -15.24
N ILE A 98 -17.21 -5.59 -14.49
CA ILE A 98 -15.95 -5.05 -15.04
C ILE A 98 -15.11 -6.22 -15.52
N GLU A 99 -14.76 -6.19 -16.80
CA GLU A 99 -13.90 -7.21 -17.42
C GLU A 99 -12.47 -6.72 -17.43
N VAL A 100 -11.54 -7.53 -16.91
CA VAL A 100 -10.10 -7.21 -16.90
C VAL A 100 -9.34 -8.33 -17.60
N ASP A 101 -8.52 -7.97 -18.58
CA ASP A 101 -7.61 -8.89 -19.25
C ASP A 101 -6.26 -8.86 -18.57
N TYR A 102 -5.84 -10.00 -18.02
CA TYR A 102 -4.60 -10.17 -17.28
C TYR A 102 -3.62 -11.08 -18.01
N GLU A 103 -2.35 -10.71 -17.97
CA GLU A 103 -1.24 -11.62 -18.21
C GLU A 103 -0.61 -11.96 -16.87
N VAL A 104 -0.84 -13.18 -16.40
CA VAL A 104 -0.37 -13.65 -15.09
C VAL A 104 1.11 -13.99 -15.17
N HIS A 105 1.87 -13.55 -14.16
CA HIS A 105 3.30 -13.80 -14.02
C HIS A 105 3.60 -14.65 -12.79
N ASP A 106 4.78 -15.23 -12.76
CA ASP A 106 5.33 -15.87 -11.57
C ASP A 106 5.54 -14.83 -10.45
N TRP A 107 5.56 -15.29 -9.22
CA TRP A 107 5.72 -14.46 -8.03
C TRP A 107 6.63 -15.11 -7.00
N ALA A 108 7.25 -14.28 -6.14
CA ALA A 108 8.01 -14.70 -4.97
C ALA A 108 7.47 -13.98 -3.74
N ILE A 109 7.14 -14.71 -2.68
CA ILE A 109 6.58 -14.17 -1.44
C ILE A 109 7.63 -14.17 -0.33
N GLU A 110 8.39 -15.25 -0.22
CA GLU A 110 9.40 -15.40 0.83
C GLU A 110 10.65 -14.56 0.53
N ILE A 111 11.26 -14.02 1.59
CA ILE A 111 12.46 -13.18 1.49
C ILE A 111 13.55 -13.90 0.69
N ASN A 112 13.85 -15.17 1.04
CA ASN A 112 14.92 -15.94 0.41
C ASN A 112 14.66 -16.21 -1.08
N ASP A 113 13.39 -16.30 -1.49
CA ASP A 113 13.04 -16.51 -2.90
C ASP A 113 13.04 -15.21 -3.67
N SER A 114 12.65 -14.11 -3.02
CA SER A 114 12.59 -12.78 -3.64
C SER A 114 13.96 -12.17 -3.95
N ILE A 115 15.01 -12.59 -3.25
CA ILE A 115 16.38 -12.07 -3.43
C ILE A 115 17.26 -12.92 -4.35
N LYS A 116 16.75 -14.03 -4.90
CA LYS A 116 17.47 -14.86 -5.87
C LYS A 116 17.69 -14.11 -7.18
N ASP A 117 18.76 -14.45 -7.90
CA ASP A 117 19.08 -13.83 -9.19
C ASP A 117 18.04 -14.10 -10.28
N ASP A 118 17.31 -15.22 -10.17
CA ASP A 118 16.24 -15.65 -11.07
C ASP A 118 14.83 -15.33 -10.57
N ALA A 119 14.71 -14.58 -9.48
CA ALA A 119 13.41 -14.21 -8.90
C ALA A 119 12.59 -13.34 -9.87
N PRO A 120 11.26 -13.53 -9.94
CA PRO A 120 10.38 -12.64 -10.68
C PRO A 120 10.51 -11.21 -10.18
N ILE A 121 10.84 -10.27 -11.08
CA ILE A 121 11.04 -8.86 -10.73
C ILE A 121 9.70 -8.13 -10.71
N LEU A 122 9.35 -7.54 -9.57
CA LEU A 122 8.13 -6.73 -9.42
C LEU A 122 8.25 -5.36 -10.09
N HIS A 123 9.39 -4.69 -9.92
CA HIS A 123 9.64 -3.31 -10.35
C HIS A 123 10.91 -3.20 -11.19
N ASP A 124 10.77 -3.11 -12.51
CA ASP A 124 11.90 -3.13 -13.46
C ASP A 124 12.89 -1.96 -13.28
N PHE A 125 12.45 -0.87 -12.66
CA PHE A 125 13.26 0.33 -12.43
C PHE A 125 13.97 0.35 -11.07
N ILE A 126 13.63 -0.55 -10.14
CA ILE A 126 14.42 -0.75 -8.92
C ILE A 126 15.67 -1.53 -9.28
N LYS A 127 16.82 -0.95 -8.99
CA LYS A 127 18.12 -1.55 -9.33
C LYS A 127 18.97 -1.73 -8.10
N PHE A 128 19.60 -2.88 -8.02
CA PHE A 128 20.67 -3.18 -7.09
C PHE A 128 21.90 -3.60 -7.91
N ASP A 129 23.05 -3.00 -7.66
CA ASP A 129 24.29 -3.18 -8.43
C ASP A 129 24.08 -3.02 -9.97
N GLY A 130 23.23 -2.05 -10.35
CA GLY A 130 22.96 -1.72 -11.75
C GLY A 130 22.00 -2.64 -12.50
N LYS A 131 21.50 -3.72 -11.87
CA LYS A 131 20.54 -4.67 -12.44
C LYS A 131 19.17 -4.53 -11.78
N PRO A 132 18.06 -4.79 -12.52
CA PRO A 132 16.74 -4.90 -11.90
C PRO A 132 16.76 -5.86 -10.72
N SER A 133 16.13 -5.49 -9.61
CA SER A 133 16.17 -6.28 -8.38
C SER A 133 14.93 -6.05 -7.52
N ASN A 134 14.58 -7.06 -6.71
CA ASN A 134 13.59 -6.92 -5.65
C ASN A 134 14.19 -6.32 -4.36
N ILE A 135 15.49 -6.02 -4.33
CA ILE A 135 16.14 -5.33 -3.21
C ILE A 135 15.84 -3.83 -3.33
N ALA A 136 14.91 -3.35 -2.50
CA ALA A 136 14.43 -1.97 -2.55
C ALA A 136 15.43 -0.96 -1.99
N GLY A 137 16.32 -1.39 -1.12
CA GLY A 137 17.38 -0.55 -0.55
C GLY A 137 18.21 -1.32 0.45
N THR A 138 19.41 -0.81 0.71
CA THR A 138 20.36 -1.34 1.68
C THR A 138 20.90 -0.24 2.57
N LEU A 139 21.18 -0.59 3.82
CA LEU A 139 21.87 0.27 4.76
C LEU A 139 23.03 -0.51 5.36
N GLU A 140 24.22 0.05 5.31
CA GLU A 140 25.39 -0.53 5.96
C GLU A 140 25.93 0.44 7.01
N HIS A 141 26.25 -0.09 8.19
CA HIS A 141 26.93 0.65 9.25
C HIS A 141 28.13 -0.13 9.74
N LYS A 142 29.30 0.49 9.73
CA LYS A 142 30.55 -0.09 10.22
C LYS A 142 31.19 0.82 11.26
N LYS A 143 31.73 0.22 12.35
CA LYS A 143 32.47 0.93 13.38
C LYS A 143 33.56 0.04 13.95
N GLY A 144 34.78 0.54 13.96
CA GLY A 144 35.95 -0.20 14.48
C GLY A 144 36.41 -1.33 13.54
N ASP A 145 37.13 -2.28 14.11
CA ASP A 145 37.68 -3.47 13.43
C ASP A 145 36.95 -4.71 13.95
N ILE A 146 35.98 -5.20 13.13
CA ILE A 146 35.10 -6.31 13.54
C ILE A 146 35.84 -7.64 13.56
N ASP A 147 36.80 -7.85 12.65
CA ASP A 147 37.54 -9.11 12.54
C ASP A 147 38.45 -9.27 13.74
N LYS A 148 39.21 -8.21 14.08
CA LYS A 148 40.01 -8.17 15.29
C LYS A 148 39.17 -8.37 16.56
N GLY A 149 37.98 -7.74 16.63
CA GLY A 149 37.10 -7.92 17.77
C GLY A 149 36.63 -9.37 17.96
N PHE A 150 36.37 -10.11 16.88
CA PHE A 150 36.04 -11.54 16.97
C PHE A 150 37.24 -12.42 17.28
N GLU A 151 38.46 -12.07 16.83
CA GLU A 151 39.68 -12.78 17.19
C GLU A 151 40.00 -12.66 18.68
N GLU A 152 39.74 -11.51 19.30
CA GLU A 152 39.95 -11.23 20.71
C GLU A 152 38.81 -11.74 21.62
N ALA A 153 37.72 -12.25 21.08
CA ALA A 153 36.57 -12.70 21.87
C ALA A 153 36.81 -14.09 22.49
N ASP A 154 36.55 -14.21 23.79
CA ASP A 154 36.61 -15.49 24.51
C ASP A 154 35.38 -16.38 24.18
N VAL A 155 34.25 -15.77 23.90
CA VAL A 155 32.98 -16.45 23.58
C VAL A 155 32.35 -15.79 22.34
N ILE A 156 32.01 -16.62 21.37
CA ILE A 156 31.27 -16.19 20.15
C ILE A 156 29.97 -16.95 20.07
N ILE A 157 28.86 -16.21 19.87
CA ILE A 157 27.54 -16.78 19.66
C ILE A 157 27.02 -16.24 18.34
N GLU A 158 26.53 -17.13 17.47
CA GLU A 158 25.86 -16.80 16.22
C GLU A 158 24.49 -17.45 16.20
N LYS A 159 23.43 -16.68 15.90
CA LYS A 159 22.04 -17.13 15.89
C LYS A 159 21.26 -16.49 14.75
N ASP A 160 20.38 -17.29 14.18
CA ASP A 160 19.38 -16.86 13.20
C ASP A 160 18.04 -16.65 13.91
N PHE A 161 17.34 -15.60 13.46
CA PHE A 161 15.99 -15.25 13.93
C PHE A 161 15.09 -14.99 12.74
N GLU A 162 13.83 -15.38 12.87
CA GLU A 162 12.82 -15.16 11.84
C GLU A 162 11.52 -14.71 12.48
N THR A 163 10.84 -13.73 11.83
CA THR A 163 9.48 -13.32 12.18
C THR A 163 8.60 -13.38 10.94
N ALA A 164 7.37 -13.85 11.09
CA ALA A 164 6.38 -13.84 10.01
C ALA A 164 5.84 -12.43 9.75
N ALA A 165 5.35 -12.20 8.54
CA ALA A 165 4.50 -11.05 8.26
C ALA A 165 3.16 -11.23 8.98
N VAL A 166 2.71 -10.21 9.72
CA VAL A 166 1.50 -10.28 10.54
C VAL A 166 0.63 -9.05 10.31
N HIS A 167 -0.65 -9.27 9.97
CA HIS A 167 -1.60 -8.19 9.91
C HIS A 167 -1.92 -7.68 11.32
N GLN A 168 -2.11 -6.36 11.47
CA GLN A 168 -2.34 -5.69 12.76
C GLN A 168 -3.62 -6.14 13.49
N GLY A 169 -4.57 -6.74 12.76
CA GLY A 169 -5.75 -7.38 13.34
C GLY A 169 -6.73 -6.46 14.06
N TYR A 170 -6.77 -5.16 13.69
CA TYR A 170 -7.72 -4.21 14.29
C TYR A 170 -9.17 -4.60 14.04
N LEU A 171 -10.05 -4.35 15.03
CA LEU A 171 -11.46 -4.75 14.96
C LEU A 171 -12.25 -3.92 13.96
N GLU A 172 -12.02 -2.61 13.89
CA GLU A 172 -12.69 -1.72 12.97
C GLU A 172 -12.09 -1.82 11.58
N ASN A 173 -12.91 -2.12 10.57
CA ASN A 173 -12.51 -2.09 9.17
C ASN A 173 -12.21 -0.67 8.69
N HIS A 174 -11.45 -0.51 7.61
CA HIS A 174 -11.29 0.79 6.95
C HIS A 174 -12.64 1.30 6.45
N ALA A 175 -12.94 2.56 6.74
CA ALA A 175 -14.14 3.22 6.27
C ALA A 175 -13.89 4.71 6.06
N CYS A 176 -14.52 5.27 5.03
CA CYS A 176 -14.56 6.71 4.80
C CYS A 176 -15.89 7.16 4.19
N LEU A 177 -16.19 8.43 4.36
CA LEU A 177 -17.22 9.16 3.62
C LEU A 177 -16.57 10.41 3.04
N VAL A 178 -16.67 10.60 1.73
CA VAL A 178 -16.08 11.75 1.04
C VAL A 178 -17.15 12.49 0.25
N SER A 179 -17.12 13.82 0.35
CA SER A 179 -17.97 14.73 -0.42
C SER A 179 -17.10 15.76 -1.12
N VAL A 180 -17.14 15.78 -2.44
CA VAL A 180 -16.48 16.78 -3.29
C VAL A 180 -17.53 17.69 -3.88
N ALA A 181 -17.42 18.99 -3.62
CA ALA A 181 -18.29 20.03 -4.16
C ALA A 181 -17.84 20.43 -5.59
N PRO A 182 -18.70 21.09 -6.40
CA PRO A 182 -18.33 21.54 -7.76
C PRO A 182 -17.12 22.50 -7.82
N ASP A 183 -16.79 23.19 -6.74
CA ASP A 183 -15.62 24.06 -6.59
C ASP A 183 -14.40 23.34 -6.00
N ASP A 184 -14.41 22.02 -6.03
CA ASP A 184 -13.39 21.11 -5.46
C ASP A 184 -13.22 21.20 -3.93
N LYS A 185 -14.08 21.93 -3.20
CA LYS A 185 -14.09 21.83 -1.75
C LYS A 185 -14.50 20.44 -1.32
N THR A 186 -13.60 19.81 -0.58
CA THR A 186 -13.70 18.38 -0.24
C THR A 186 -13.70 18.19 1.27
N VAL A 187 -14.65 17.39 1.74
CA VAL A 187 -14.70 16.96 3.14
C VAL A 187 -14.57 15.44 3.17
N ILE A 188 -13.64 14.98 4.00
CA ILE A 188 -13.35 13.56 4.19
C ILE A 188 -13.56 13.21 5.66
N TRP A 189 -14.46 12.30 5.96
CA TRP A 189 -14.54 11.62 7.26
C TRP A 189 -13.89 10.25 7.13
N SER A 190 -12.89 9.98 7.95
CA SER A 190 -12.10 8.74 7.85
C SER A 190 -11.67 8.24 9.23
N SER A 191 -11.71 6.93 9.42
CA SER A 191 -11.11 6.25 10.56
C SER A 191 -9.62 6.02 10.28
N SER A 192 -8.79 7.06 10.46
CA SER A 192 -7.36 7.07 10.17
C SER A 192 -6.54 7.55 11.37
N GLN A 193 -5.31 7.05 11.47
CA GLN A 193 -4.33 7.48 12.48
C GLN A 193 -3.65 8.82 12.13
N GLY A 194 -3.85 9.35 10.90
CA GLY A 194 -3.18 10.55 10.43
C GLY A 194 -4.01 11.39 9.46
N GLN A 195 -4.86 12.29 9.94
CA GLN A 195 -5.74 13.10 9.09
C GLN A 195 -4.95 14.06 8.17
N PHE A 196 -3.78 14.52 8.59
CA PHE A 196 -2.90 15.32 7.73
C PHE A 196 -2.35 14.49 6.56
N MET A 197 -2.03 13.22 6.78
CA MET A 197 -1.61 12.29 5.72
C MET A 197 -2.77 11.99 4.77
N VAL A 198 -3.97 11.75 5.29
CA VAL A 198 -5.18 11.57 4.46
C VAL A 198 -5.37 12.78 3.56
N ARG A 199 -5.29 13.99 4.10
CA ARG A 199 -5.40 15.24 3.36
C ARG A 199 -4.33 15.37 2.27
N ALA A 200 -3.07 15.19 2.63
CA ALA A 200 -1.95 15.34 1.72
C ALA A 200 -1.98 14.29 0.59
N MET A 201 -2.12 13.02 0.93
CA MET A 201 -2.12 11.93 -0.05
C MET A 201 -3.33 11.98 -0.98
N THR A 202 -4.52 12.29 -0.44
CA THR A 202 -5.71 12.47 -1.29
C THR A 202 -5.50 13.63 -2.27
N SER A 203 -4.91 14.74 -1.82
CA SER A 203 -4.59 15.87 -2.70
C SER A 203 -3.67 15.44 -3.86
N PHE A 204 -2.57 14.77 -3.56
CA PHE A 204 -1.62 14.32 -4.57
C PHE A 204 -2.26 13.34 -5.57
N ILE A 205 -3.00 12.35 -5.10
CA ILE A 205 -3.58 11.29 -5.94
C ILE A 205 -4.72 11.83 -6.81
N THR A 206 -5.52 12.77 -6.31
CA THR A 206 -6.71 13.28 -7.02
C THR A 206 -6.47 14.58 -7.77
N GLY A 207 -5.35 15.27 -7.52
CA GLY A 207 -5.09 16.60 -8.05
C GLY A 207 -5.92 17.73 -7.41
N ILE A 208 -6.77 17.42 -6.42
CA ILE A 208 -7.52 18.45 -5.68
C ILE A 208 -6.55 19.24 -4.81
N PRO A 209 -6.54 20.59 -4.87
CA PRO A 209 -5.65 21.38 -4.05
C PRO A 209 -5.78 21.06 -2.56
N GLN A 210 -4.66 20.90 -1.86
CA GLN A 210 -4.65 20.53 -0.44
C GLN A 210 -5.40 21.56 0.43
N SER A 211 -5.40 22.82 0.03
CA SER A 211 -6.18 23.90 0.68
C SER A 211 -7.70 23.68 0.63
N ASN A 212 -8.18 22.92 -0.35
CA ASN A 212 -9.59 22.63 -0.54
C ASN A 212 -10.04 21.37 0.22
N ILE A 213 -9.12 20.58 0.79
CA ILE A 213 -9.43 19.34 1.48
C ILE A 213 -9.47 19.56 3.00
N ARG A 214 -10.58 19.21 3.61
CA ARG A 214 -10.75 19.10 5.05
C ARG A 214 -10.92 17.63 5.44
N ALA A 215 -9.92 17.05 6.08
CA ALA A 215 -10.00 15.71 6.65
C ALA A 215 -10.45 15.81 8.12
N ILE A 216 -11.54 15.13 8.44
CA ILE A 216 -12.16 15.12 9.77
C ILE A 216 -11.95 13.73 10.37
N PRO A 217 -11.32 13.61 11.55
CA PRO A 217 -11.16 12.34 12.21
C PRO A 217 -12.52 11.79 12.64
N ALA A 218 -12.75 10.52 12.35
CA ALA A 218 -13.76 9.70 13.02
C ALA A 218 -13.09 8.99 14.21
N GLU A 219 -13.91 8.42 15.11
CA GLU A 219 -13.40 7.49 16.11
C GLU A 219 -12.74 6.30 15.41
N ILE A 220 -11.66 5.79 16.00
CA ILE A 220 -10.86 4.72 15.43
C ILE A 220 -10.85 3.49 16.35
N GLY A 221 -11.34 2.38 15.84
CA GLY A 221 -11.40 1.07 16.53
C GLY A 221 -10.15 0.23 16.32
N GLY A 222 -8.98 0.83 16.57
CA GLY A 222 -7.67 0.24 16.35
C GLY A 222 -7.07 0.54 14.99
N GLY A 223 -5.75 0.60 14.92
CA GLY A 223 -5.00 0.85 13.69
C GLY A 223 -3.60 0.25 13.75
N PHE A 224 -2.89 0.41 14.90
CA PHE A 224 -1.58 -0.20 15.18
C PHE A 224 -0.56 -0.01 14.05
N GLY A 225 -0.59 1.18 13.40
CA GLY A 225 0.21 1.49 12.21
C GLY A 225 -0.46 1.17 10.87
N GLY A 226 -1.48 0.30 10.82
CA GLY A 226 -2.15 -0.10 9.58
C GLY A 226 -3.10 0.93 8.97
N LYS A 227 -3.40 2.03 9.70
CA LYS A 227 -4.27 3.11 9.24
C LYS A 227 -3.53 4.46 9.11
N THR A 228 -2.23 4.43 8.84
CA THR A 228 -1.39 5.63 8.67
C THR A 228 -1.38 6.20 7.27
N ILE A 229 -1.71 5.39 6.26
CA ILE A 229 -1.78 5.76 4.85
C ILE A 229 -3.22 5.69 4.34
N VAL A 230 -3.45 6.15 3.11
CA VAL A 230 -4.77 6.11 2.46
C VAL A 230 -4.98 4.81 1.67
N TYR A 231 -6.22 4.32 1.68
CA TYR A 231 -6.67 3.18 0.85
C TYR A 231 -7.97 3.52 0.10
N LEU A 232 -8.97 4.03 0.80
CA LEU A 232 -10.31 4.29 0.26
C LEU A 232 -10.55 5.76 -0.06
N GLU A 233 -9.93 6.67 0.70
CA GLU A 233 -10.25 8.09 0.67
C GLU A 233 -10.02 8.75 -0.70
N PRO A 234 -8.87 8.51 -1.41
CA PRO A 234 -8.69 9.04 -2.75
C PRO A 234 -9.67 8.48 -3.76
N VAL A 235 -9.99 7.17 -3.67
CA VAL A 235 -10.96 6.51 -4.54
C VAL A 235 -12.35 7.09 -4.35
N ALA A 236 -12.77 7.26 -3.08
CA ALA A 236 -14.05 7.88 -2.75
C ALA A 236 -14.12 9.34 -3.23
N ALA A 237 -13.01 10.09 -3.19
CA ALA A 237 -12.95 11.45 -3.70
C ALA A 237 -13.10 11.50 -5.23
N ILE A 238 -12.41 10.62 -5.96
CA ILE A 238 -12.56 10.49 -7.42
C ILE A 238 -14.01 10.16 -7.78
N LEU A 239 -14.59 9.14 -7.14
CA LEU A 239 -15.97 8.73 -7.38
C LEU A 239 -16.98 9.83 -7.01
N SER A 240 -16.75 10.56 -5.92
CA SER A 240 -17.56 11.70 -5.48
C SER A 240 -17.53 12.82 -6.50
N LYS A 241 -16.34 13.17 -7.01
CA LYS A 241 -16.16 14.19 -8.05
C LYS A 241 -16.86 13.80 -9.35
N LYS A 242 -16.68 12.54 -9.80
CA LYS A 242 -17.33 12.02 -11.04
C LYS A 242 -18.86 11.96 -10.94
N SER A 243 -19.39 11.59 -9.79
CA SER A 243 -20.86 11.44 -9.60
C SER A 243 -21.56 12.72 -9.17
N GLY A 244 -20.81 13.74 -8.67
CA GLY A 244 -21.38 14.95 -8.04
C GLY A 244 -22.10 14.67 -6.72
N ARG A 245 -21.84 13.53 -6.05
CA ARG A 245 -22.53 13.08 -4.83
C ARG A 245 -21.55 12.56 -3.80
N PRO A 246 -21.87 12.66 -2.49
CA PRO A 246 -21.05 12.05 -1.47
C PRO A 246 -20.93 10.53 -1.68
N VAL A 247 -19.74 9.96 -1.44
CA VAL A 247 -19.49 8.52 -1.57
C VAL A 247 -18.98 7.95 -0.26
N LYS A 248 -19.66 6.93 0.24
CA LYS A 248 -19.26 6.13 1.40
C LYS A 248 -18.62 4.83 0.93
N MET A 249 -17.45 4.52 1.47
CA MET A 249 -16.76 3.26 1.22
C MET A 249 -16.41 2.60 2.55
N MET A 250 -16.46 1.27 2.57
CA MET A 250 -16.06 0.45 3.71
C MET A 250 -15.51 -0.87 3.19
N MET A 251 -14.34 -1.27 3.69
CA MET A 251 -13.78 -2.60 3.43
C MET A 251 -14.53 -3.66 4.20
N THR A 252 -14.69 -4.83 3.60
CA THR A 252 -15.03 -6.05 4.32
C THR A 252 -13.83 -6.52 5.14
N ARG A 253 -14.03 -7.48 6.06
CA ARG A 253 -12.91 -8.07 6.81
C ARG A 253 -11.90 -8.76 5.87
N GLU A 254 -12.38 -9.43 4.85
CA GLU A 254 -11.57 -10.06 3.84
C GLU A 254 -10.70 -9.03 3.08
N GLU A 255 -11.29 -7.91 2.66
CA GLU A 255 -10.55 -6.83 1.99
C GLU A 255 -9.50 -6.20 2.90
N VAL A 256 -9.78 -6.02 4.20
CA VAL A 256 -8.78 -5.54 5.16
C VAL A 256 -7.57 -6.47 5.20
N MET A 257 -7.79 -7.78 5.28
CA MET A 257 -6.70 -8.75 5.37
C MET A 257 -5.90 -8.89 4.08
N ARG A 258 -6.53 -8.66 2.92
CA ARG A 258 -5.90 -8.79 1.59
C ARG A 258 -5.28 -7.52 1.06
N ALA A 259 -5.88 -6.36 1.37
CA ALA A 259 -5.58 -5.11 0.68
C ALA A 259 -5.00 -4.01 1.57
N SER A 260 -4.80 -4.25 2.85
CA SER A 260 -4.01 -3.38 3.71
C SER A 260 -2.71 -4.07 4.12
N GLY A 261 -1.62 -3.29 4.27
CA GLY A 261 -0.29 -3.85 4.47
C GLY A 261 -0.11 -4.48 5.86
N PRO A 262 0.47 -5.69 5.95
CA PRO A 262 0.91 -6.29 7.21
C PRO A 262 2.17 -5.61 7.74
N THR A 263 2.59 -5.96 8.95
CA THR A 263 3.97 -5.72 9.39
C THR A 263 4.93 -6.60 8.58
N SER A 264 6.13 -6.10 8.33
CA SER A 264 7.14 -6.82 7.56
C SER A 264 7.57 -8.12 8.25
N ALA A 265 7.68 -9.19 7.46
CA ALA A 265 8.48 -10.34 7.87
C ALA A 265 9.96 -9.95 7.95
N SER A 266 10.71 -10.64 8.81
CA SER A 266 12.16 -10.41 8.91
C SER A 266 12.92 -11.71 9.01
N LYS A 267 14.16 -11.70 8.47
CA LYS A 267 15.17 -12.71 8.72
C LYS A 267 16.44 -12.01 9.15
N SER A 268 17.08 -12.51 10.18
CA SER A 268 18.33 -11.92 10.67
C SER A 268 19.29 -12.97 11.18
N THR A 269 20.56 -12.75 10.89
CA THR A 269 21.68 -13.48 11.49
C THR A 269 22.44 -12.51 12.36
N VAL A 270 22.61 -12.83 13.63
CA VAL A 270 23.35 -12.01 14.61
C VAL A 270 24.50 -12.81 15.18
N LYS A 271 25.70 -12.24 15.11
CA LYS A 271 26.94 -12.79 15.68
C LYS A 271 27.49 -11.81 16.70
N ILE A 272 27.75 -12.29 17.92
CA ILE A 272 28.27 -11.49 19.03
C ILE A 272 29.49 -12.16 19.60
N GLY A 273 30.58 -11.39 19.81
CA GLY A 273 31.78 -11.78 20.50
C GLY A 273 31.88 -11.04 21.83
N ALA A 274 32.16 -11.77 22.90
CA ALA A 274 32.33 -11.22 24.25
C ALA A 274 33.53 -11.80 24.96
N THR A 275 34.03 -11.05 25.94
CA THR A 275 35.06 -11.50 26.92
C THR A 275 34.39 -12.34 28.00
N LYS A 276 35.17 -13.12 28.80
CA LYS A 276 34.67 -13.98 29.88
C LYS A 276 33.92 -13.23 30.97
N ASP A 277 34.22 -11.96 31.19
CA ASP A 277 33.54 -11.07 32.12
C ASP A 277 32.24 -10.46 31.55
N GLY A 278 31.85 -10.85 30.33
CA GLY A 278 30.58 -10.48 29.70
C GLY A 278 30.59 -9.16 28.92
N LYS A 279 31.75 -8.56 28.69
CA LYS A 279 31.85 -7.35 27.87
C LYS A 279 31.76 -7.72 26.39
N ILE A 280 30.78 -7.16 25.68
CA ILE A 280 30.64 -7.30 24.22
C ILE A 280 31.72 -6.47 23.54
N ILE A 281 32.57 -7.09 22.72
CA ILE A 281 33.67 -6.47 21.99
C ILE A 281 33.53 -6.54 20.47
N ALA A 282 32.68 -7.43 19.96
CA ALA A 282 32.33 -7.50 18.54
C ALA A 282 30.85 -7.82 18.38
N ALA A 283 30.22 -7.20 17.38
CA ALA A 283 28.85 -7.54 16.99
C ALA A 283 28.69 -7.35 15.48
N LYS A 284 28.09 -8.34 14.80
CA LYS A 284 27.75 -8.32 13.39
C LYS A 284 26.29 -8.75 13.25
N GLY A 285 25.50 -8.03 12.47
CA GLY A 285 24.14 -8.40 12.13
C GLY A 285 23.86 -8.22 10.65
N VAL A 286 23.13 -9.17 10.07
CA VAL A 286 22.56 -9.05 8.74
C VAL A 286 21.05 -9.16 8.91
N PHE A 287 20.31 -8.17 8.41
CA PHE A 287 18.87 -8.07 8.58
C PHE A 287 18.20 -7.92 7.23
N TYR A 288 17.28 -8.80 6.93
CA TYR A 288 16.38 -8.70 5.79
C TYR A 288 14.98 -8.36 6.28
N LEU A 289 14.41 -7.30 5.73
CA LEU A 289 13.04 -6.87 6.02
C LEU A 289 12.22 -6.96 4.74
N GLN A 290 11.06 -7.62 4.81
CA GLN A 290 10.17 -7.72 3.66
C GLN A 290 9.50 -6.37 3.38
N ALA A 291 9.77 -5.80 2.20
CA ALA A 291 9.19 -4.53 1.79
C ALA A 291 7.74 -4.68 1.25
N GLY A 292 7.30 -5.89 0.93
CA GLY A 292 6.02 -6.14 0.26
C GLY A 292 6.01 -5.64 -1.19
N ALA A 293 4.83 -5.41 -1.72
CA ALA A 293 4.63 -5.00 -3.11
C ALA A 293 5.13 -3.58 -3.40
N PHE A 294 5.19 -2.71 -2.40
CA PHE A 294 5.57 -1.30 -2.55
C PHE A 294 6.73 -0.96 -1.63
N PRO A 295 7.92 -0.71 -2.20
CA PRO A 295 9.06 -0.29 -1.40
C PRO A 295 8.83 1.12 -0.85
N GLY A 296 9.11 1.32 0.39
CA GLY A 296 8.95 2.60 1.06
C GLY A 296 7.85 2.57 2.11
N SER A 297 8.20 2.14 3.30
CA SER A 297 7.40 2.38 4.49
C SER A 297 7.32 3.89 4.75
N PRO A 298 6.21 4.42 5.29
CA PRO A 298 6.16 5.78 5.82
C PRO A 298 7.17 6.01 6.97
N ILE A 299 7.75 4.95 7.49
CA ILE A 299 8.78 4.99 8.53
C ILE A 299 10.02 4.28 7.97
N ARG A 300 11.02 5.06 7.63
CA ARG A 300 12.38 4.56 7.32
C ARG A 300 13.23 4.52 8.57
#